data_cfb30c37655932932a53852abe014e69
#
_entry.id   cfb30c37655932932a53852abe014e69
#
_cell.length_a   1.000
_cell.length_b   1.000
_cell.length_c   1.000
_cell.angle_alpha   90.00
_cell.angle_beta   90.00
_cell.angle_gamma   90.00
#
_symmetry.space_group_name_H-M   'P 1'
#
loop_
_entity.id
_entity.type
_entity.pdbx_description
1 polymer ?
#
loop_
_entity_poly.entity_id
_entity_poly.type
_entity_poly.pdbx_seq_one_letter_code
_entity_poly.pdbx_strand_id
1 'polypeptide(L)'
;MNAEEFSRMILNLDESIRFSGIVEKSGHIHASVMREGLQEHLKGRNPEISFAQSAYIVDLRKMFTSELGALNSIIYLYDKVRMISMPIRDQILVLSADNGGNLDELLTKLKERVKEVEPELELRKVSVQISKEKQDMLKNLLESGISEDMIADQLDLDVETVKTLIHDFSKSS
;
A
#
# COMPACT_ATOMS: atom_id res chain seq x y z
N MET A 1 5.72 -10.27 -11.44
CA MET A 1 6.02 -8.83 -11.65
C MET A 1 6.40 -8.22 -10.31
N ASN A 2 7.58 -7.64 -10.17
CA ASN A 2 7.98 -6.96 -8.95
C ASN A 2 7.39 -5.54 -8.83
N ALA A 3 7.54 -4.88 -7.66
CA ALA A 3 6.95 -3.57 -7.40
C ALA A 3 7.51 -2.44 -8.29
N GLU A 4 8.79 -2.51 -8.68
CA GLU A 4 9.39 -1.51 -9.58
C GLU A 4 8.88 -1.66 -11.01
N GLU A 5 8.83 -2.89 -11.52
CA GLU A 5 8.25 -3.19 -12.85
C GLU A 5 6.80 -2.73 -12.92
N PHE A 6 6.03 -2.98 -11.87
CA PHE A 6 4.65 -2.52 -11.76
C PHE A 6 4.56 -0.99 -11.75
N SER A 7 5.35 -0.30 -10.91
CA SER A 7 5.38 1.17 -10.88
C SER A 7 5.74 1.76 -12.25
N ARG A 8 6.69 1.16 -12.96
CA ARG A 8 7.09 1.56 -14.31
C ARG A 8 5.98 1.33 -15.34
N MET A 9 5.27 0.21 -15.24
CA MET A 9 4.13 -0.09 -16.09
C MET A 9 3.00 0.94 -15.88
N ILE A 10 2.67 1.27 -14.63
CA ILE A 10 1.67 2.30 -14.31
C ILE A 10 2.11 3.67 -14.84
N LEU A 11 3.39 4.05 -14.68
CA LEU A 11 3.91 5.30 -15.20
C LEU A 11 3.71 5.44 -16.72
N ASN A 12 3.83 4.33 -17.45
CA ASN A 12 3.72 4.29 -18.92
C ASN A 12 2.28 4.10 -19.42
N LEU A 13 1.32 3.93 -18.53
CA LEU A 13 -0.09 3.74 -18.87
C LEU A 13 -0.72 4.98 -19.49
N ASP A 14 -0.27 6.16 -19.05
CA ASP A 14 -0.74 7.44 -19.56
C ASP A 14 0.37 8.50 -19.46
N GLU A 15 0.49 9.35 -20.49
CA GLU A 15 1.54 10.36 -20.56
C GLU A 15 1.40 11.44 -19.46
N SER A 16 0.19 11.65 -18.95
CA SER A 16 -0.05 12.58 -17.85
C SER A 16 0.54 12.12 -16.51
N ILE A 17 0.80 10.81 -16.34
CA ILE A 17 1.37 10.28 -15.09
C ILE A 17 2.82 10.70 -14.98
N ARG A 18 3.13 11.40 -13.89
CA ARG A 18 4.45 11.97 -13.58
C ARG A 18 5.28 11.06 -12.67
N PHE A 19 4.61 10.43 -11.73
CA PHE A 19 5.19 9.58 -10.68
C PHE A 19 4.25 8.40 -10.40
N SER A 20 4.83 7.26 -10.12
CA SER A 20 4.14 6.08 -9.64
C SER A 20 4.98 5.38 -8.58
N GLY A 21 4.38 4.98 -7.48
CA GLY A 21 5.08 4.27 -6.41
C GLY A 21 4.15 3.37 -5.61
N ILE A 22 4.74 2.35 -5.03
CA ILE A 22 4.09 1.45 -4.08
C ILE A 22 4.53 1.82 -2.68
N VAL A 23 3.56 2.04 -1.81
CA VAL A 23 3.74 2.45 -0.42
C VAL A 23 3.19 1.38 0.49
N GLU A 24 3.95 1.03 1.51
CA GLU A 24 3.53 0.10 2.56
C GLU A 24 2.53 0.77 3.52
N LYS A 25 1.80 -0.01 4.31
CA LYS A 25 0.92 0.51 5.37
C LYS A 25 1.64 1.42 6.38
N SER A 26 2.93 1.16 6.61
CA SER A 26 3.81 2.02 7.43
C SER A 26 4.07 3.41 6.85
N GLY A 27 3.71 3.64 5.59
CA GLY A 27 4.05 4.85 4.85
C GLY A 27 5.43 4.84 4.18
N HIS A 28 6.20 3.76 4.33
CA HIS A 28 7.47 3.61 3.62
C HIS A 28 7.25 3.30 2.15
N ILE A 29 8.09 3.89 1.31
CA ILE A 29 8.08 3.58 -0.13
C ILE A 29 8.77 2.24 -0.37
N HIS A 30 8.05 1.32 -1.00
CA HIS A 30 8.61 0.02 -1.38
C HIS A 30 9.35 0.11 -2.72
N ALA A 31 8.75 0.77 -3.70
CA ALA A 31 9.33 1.06 -4.99
C ALA A 31 8.68 2.30 -5.59
N SER A 32 9.42 3.03 -6.41
CA SER A 32 8.86 4.17 -7.13
C SER A 32 9.64 4.50 -8.40
N VAL A 33 8.96 5.11 -9.34
CA VAL A 33 9.52 5.63 -10.59
C VAL A 33 8.93 7.00 -10.86
N MET A 34 9.77 7.90 -11.34
CA MET A 34 9.37 9.22 -11.80
C MET A 34 9.68 9.36 -13.30
N ARG A 35 8.85 10.09 -14.02
CA ARG A 35 9.08 10.37 -15.44
C ARG A 35 10.30 11.26 -15.60
N GLU A 36 11.21 10.84 -16.47
CA GLU A 36 12.44 11.58 -16.76
C GLU A 36 12.17 13.01 -17.27
N GLY A 37 13.04 13.93 -16.91
CA GLY A 37 12.97 15.34 -17.35
C GLY A 37 11.95 16.19 -16.62
N LEU A 38 11.16 15.64 -15.69
CA LEU A 38 10.20 16.40 -14.88
C LEU A 38 10.81 16.83 -13.55
N GLN A 39 10.42 18.02 -13.10
CA GLN A 39 10.76 18.49 -11.77
C GLN A 39 9.79 17.93 -10.73
N GLU A 40 10.32 17.55 -9.58
CA GLU A 40 9.53 17.17 -8.41
C GLU A 40 8.72 18.36 -7.88
N HIS A 41 7.42 18.11 -7.64
CA HIS A 41 6.56 19.11 -6.98
C HIS A 41 6.79 19.16 -5.48
N LEU A 42 6.99 18.02 -4.85
CA LEU A 42 7.30 17.91 -3.42
C LEU A 42 8.82 17.84 -3.24
N LYS A 43 9.35 18.58 -2.27
CA LYS A 43 10.78 18.67 -2.01
C LYS A 43 11.12 18.33 -0.56
N GLY A 44 12.37 17.96 -0.32
CA GLY A 44 12.86 17.62 1.00
C GLY A 44 12.15 16.38 1.57
N ARG A 45 11.56 16.51 2.77
CA ARG A 45 10.81 15.44 3.45
C ARG A 45 9.33 15.37 3.06
N ASN A 46 8.83 16.29 2.24
CA ASN A 46 7.41 16.33 1.88
C ASN A 46 6.92 15.09 1.11
N PRO A 47 7.69 14.45 0.22
CA PRO A 47 7.29 13.18 -0.38
C PRO A 47 6.99 12.10 0.67
N GLU A 48 7.90 11.89 1.63
CA GLU A 48 7.74 10.90 2.71
C GLU A 48 6.50 11.17 3.56
N ILE A 49 6.27 12.44 3.91
CA ILE A 49 5.07 12.87 4.65
C ILE A 49 3.80 12.57 3.84
N SER A 50 3.81 12.87 2.54
CA SER A 50 2.68 12.61 1.65
C SER A 50 2.35 11.11 1.54
N PHE A 51 3.37 10.25 1.49
CA PHE A 51 3.19 8.80 1.44
C PHE A 51 2.62 8.26 2.75
N ALA A 52 3.17 8.70 3.89
CA ALA A 52 2.65 8.33 5.21
C ALA A 52 1.18 8.76 5.39
N GLN A 53 0.82 9.97 4.95
CA GLN A 53 -0.55 10.45 4.96
C GLN A 53 -1.46 9.62 4.04
N SER A 54 -0.99 9.24 2.85
CA SER A 54 -1.75 8.40 1.93
C SER A 54 -2.06 7.03 2.55
N ALA A 55 -1.07 6.42 3.19
CA ALA A 55 -1.25 5.14 3.88
C ALA A 55 -2.28 5.25 5.01
N TYR A 56 -2.13 6.23 5.88
CA TYR A 56 -3.03 6.47 7.00
C TYR A 56 -4.47 6.74 6.56
N ILE A 57 -4.67 7.61 5.55
CA ILE A 57 -6.01 7.96 5.08
C ILE A 57 -6.68 6.78 4.38
N VAL A 58 -5.95 5.99 3.59
CA VAL A 58 -6.49 4.77 2.98
C VAL A 58 -6.96 3.80 4.06
N ASP A 59 -6.19 3.61 5.12
CA ASP A 59 -6.55 2.72 6.23
C ASP A 59 -7.81 3.21 6.96
N LEU A 60 -7.87 4.49 7.31
CA LEU A 60 -9.07 5.09 7.90
C LEU A 60 -10.32 4.95 7.02
N ARG A 61 -10.19 5.08 5.70
CA ARG A 61 -11.33 4.96 4.79
C ARG A 61 -11.80 3.52 4.59
N LYS A 62 -10.94 2.54 4.76
CA LYS A 62 -11.32 1.12 4.74
C LYS A 62 -12.30 0.74 5.86
N MET A 63 -12.37 1.50 6.94
CA MET A 63 -13.36 1.28 8.02
C MET A 63 -14.81 1.29 7.53
N PHE A 64 -15.10 1.98 6.44
CA PHE A 64 -16.45 2.11 5.89
C PHE A 64 -16.76 1.08 4.80
N THR A 65 -15.92 0.08 4.61
CA THR A 65 -16.07 -0.91 3.53
C THR A 65 -17.35 -1.74 3.66
N SER A 66 -17.82 -1.97 4.89
CA SER A 66 -19.08 -2.70 5.14
C SER A 66 -20.32 -1.95 4.63
N GLU A 67 -20.31 -0.63 4.69
CA GLU A 67 -21.45 0.21 4.29
C GLU A 67 -21.33 0.74 2.86
N LEU A 68 -20.11 1.09 2.44
CA LEU A 68 -19.89 1.79 1.18
C LEU A 68 -19.31 0.89 0.07
N GLY A 69 -18.97 -0.36 0.38
CA GLY A 69 -18.25 -1.24 -0.52
C GLY A 69 -16.75 -0.96 -0.53
N ALA A 70 -16.00 -1.71 -1.34
CA ALA A 70 -14.54 -1.62 -1.39
C ALA A 70 -14.05 -0.21 -1.81
N LEU A 71 -13.08 0.33 -1.07
CA LEU A 71 -12.40 1.56 -1.43
C LEU A 71 -11.58 1.34 -2.71
N ASN A 72 -11.91 2.05 -3.77
CA ASN A 72 -11.21 1.94 -5.06
C ASN A 72 -10.05 2.93 -5.18
N SER A 73 -10.29 4.20 -4.83
CA SER A 73 -9.29 5.25 -4.94
C SER A 73 -9.64 6.46 -4.07
N ILE A 74 -8.62 7.21 -3.69
CA ILE A 74 -8.71 8.55 -3.10
C ILE A 74 -8.00 9.51 -4.03
N ILE A 75 -8.62 10.63 -4.35
CA ILE A 75 -8.12 11.59 -5.32
C ILE A 75 -8.01 12.96 -4.66
N TYR A 76 -6.85 13.57 -4.78
CA TYR A 76 -6.59 14.95 -4.39
C TYR A 76 -6.35 15.78 -5.63
N LEU A 77 -7.15 16.83 -5.80
CA LEU A 77 -7.02 17.77 -6.91
C LEU A 77 -6.33 19.04 -6.42
N TYR A 78 -5.12 19.27 -6.89
CA TYR A 78 -4.37 20.51 -6.68
C TYR A 78 -4.34 21.32 -7.98
N ASP A 79 -4.01 22.60 -7.89
CA ASP A 79 -3.90 23.48 -9.06
C ASP A 79 -2.87 23.00 -10.08
N LYS A 80 -1.82 22.31 -9.63
CA LYS A 80 -0.69 21.89 -10.46
C LYS A 80 -0.70 20.41 -10.81
N VAL A 81 -1.35 19.58 -10.02
CA VAL A 81 -1.23 18.12 -10.11
C VAL A 81 -2.41 17.42 -9.47
N ARG A 82 -2.77 16.26 -9.97
CA ARG A 82 -3.68 15.31 -9.33
C ARG A 82 -2.84 14.27 -8.60
N MET A 83 -3.23 13.94 -7.38
CA MET A 83 -2.64 12.81 -6.66
C MET A 83 -3.72 11.74 -6.48
N ILE A 84 -3.37 10.48 -6.72
CA ILE A 84 -4.29 9.35 -6.65
C ILE A 84 -3.65 8.28 -5.79
N SER A 85 -4.41 7.79 -4.81
CA SER A 85 -4.03 6.67 -3.94
C SER A 85 -5.01 5.52 -4.14
N MET A 86 -4.54 4.34 -4.50
CA MET A 86 -5.35 3.14 -4.74
C MET A 86 -4.87 2.01 -3.86
N PRO A 87 -5.73 1.42 -3.01
CA PRO A 87 -5.39 0.21 -2.27
C PRO A 87 -5.09 -0.95 -3.23
N ILE A 88 -4.00 -1.67 -3.00
CA ILE A 88 -3.66 -2.91 -3.70
C ILE A 88 -3.25 -3.92 -2.63
N ARG A 89 -4.13 -4.86 -2.30
CA ARG A 89 -3.94 -5.80 -1.19
C ARG A 89 -3.64 -5.06 0.12
N ASP A 90 -2.46 -5.29 0.69
CA ASP A 90 -1.93 -4.69 1.91
C ASP A 90 -1.02 -3.47 1.67
N GLN A 91 -0.89 -3.05 0.42
CA GLN A 91 -0.10 -1.88 0.01
C GLN A 91 -0.97 -0.83 -0.71
N ILE A 92 -0.36 0.27 -1.08
CA ILE A 92 -1.05 1.38 -1.73
C ILE A 92 -0.24 1.83 -2.94
N LEU A 93 -0.88 1.83 -4.10
CA LEU A 93 -0.37 2.55 -5.27
C LEU A 93 -0.61 4.04 -5.07
N VAL A 94 0.45 4.83 -5.08
CA VAL A 94 0.39 6.29 -5.07
C VAL A 94 0.94 6.81 -6.39
N LEU A 95 0.19 7.65 -7.05
CA LEU A 95 0.65 8.29 -8.27
C LEU A 95 0.32 9.78 -8.31
N SER A 96 1.09 10.53 -9.08
CA SER A 96 0.76 11.90 -9.44
C SER A 96 0.63 12.04 -10.96
N ALA A 97 -0.32 12.85 -11.40
CA ALA A 97 -0.57 13.11 -12.81
C ALA A 97 -0.83 14.61 -13.04
N ASP A 98 -0.49 15.09 -14.21
CA ASP A 98 -0.81 16.44 -14.65
C ASP A 98 -2.33 16.66 -14.71
N ASN A 99 -2.78 17.90 -14.54
CA ASN A 99 -4.22 18.25 -14.56
C ASN A 99 -4.86 18.17 -15.95
N GLY A 100 -4.09 17.95 -16.99
CA GLY A 100 -4.59 17.73 -18.35
C GLY A 100 -5.26 16.36 -18.50
N GLY A 101 -6.07 16.20 -19.55
CA GLY A 101 -6.73 14.95 -19.88
C GLY A 101 -7.97 14.61 -19.05
N ASN A 102 -8.59 13.48 -19.41
CA ASN A 102 -9.83 13.00 -18.80
C ASN A 102 -9.50 12.14 -17.56
N LEU A 103 -9.91 12.61 -16.38
CA LEU A 103 -9.68 11.90 -15.13
C LEU A 103 -10.43 10.56 -15.08
N ASP A 104 -11.65 10.49 -15.57
CA ASP A 104 -12.44 9.25 -15.54
C ASP A 104 -11.84 8.19 -16.45
N GLU A 105 -11.30 8.58 -17.60
CA GLU A 105 -10.57 7.69 -18.48
C GLU A 105 -9.28 7.15 -17.83
N LEU A 106 -8.51 8.03 -17.18
CA LEU A 106 -7.31 7.64 -16.45
C LEU A 106 -7.64 6.65 -15.32
N LEU A 107 -8.68 6.92 -14.53
CA LEU A 107 -9.12 6.04 -13.44
C LEU A 107 -9.59 4.68 -13.96
N THR A 108 -10.26 4.66 -15.10
CA THR A 108 -10.72 3.42 -15.74
C THR A 108 -9.51 2.58 -16.18
N LYS A 109 -8.58 3.17 -16.91
CA LYS A 109 -7.33 2.50 -17.32
C LYS A 109 -6.55 1.95 -16.13
N LEU A 110 -6.42 2.75 -15.07
CA LEU A 110 -5.72 2.34 -13.83
C LEU A 110 -6.41 1.13 -13.18
N LYS A 111 -7.73 1.18 -13.00
CA LYS A 111 -8.51 0.09 -12.39
C LYS A 111 -8.39 -1.21 -13.16
N GLU A 112 -8.55 -1.14 -14.48
CA GLU A 112 -8.46 -2.32 -15.35
C GLU A 112 -7.06 -2.93 -15.28
N ARG A 113 -6.03 -2.10 -15.37
CA ARG A 113 -4.64 -2.57 -15.35
C ARG A 113 -4.23 -3.13 -13.99
N VAL A 114 -4.61 -2.48 -12.90
CA VAL A 114 -4.36 -3.00 -11.54
C VAL A 114 -5.03 -4.36 -11.37
N LYS A 115 -6.31 -4.48 -11.72
CA LYS A 115 -7.07 -5.73 -11.61
C LYS A 115 -6.46 -6.88 -12.44
N GLU A 116 -5.95 -6.57 -13.63
CA GLU A 116 -5.33 -7.55 -14.52
C GLU A 116 -4.04 -8.13 -13.92
N VAL A 117 -3.20 -7.29 -13.34
CA VAL A 117 -1.86 -7.70 -12.89
C VAL A 117 -1.77 -8.02 -11.40
N GLU A 118 -2.74 -7.60 -10.59
CA GLU A 118 -2.74 -7.83 -9.15
C GLU A 118 -2.49 -9.29 -8.75
N PRO A 119 -3.04 -10.32 -9.43
CA PRO A 119 -2.76 -11.72 -9.11
C PRO A 119 -1.28 -12.12 -9.25
N GLU A 120 -0.56 -11.49 -10.18
CA GLU A 120 0.84 -11.79 -10.52
C GLU A 120 1.83 -10.87 -9.78
N LEU A 121 1.32 -9.93 -8.99
CA LEU A 121 2.14 -8.93 -8.34
C LEU A 121 2.88 -9.54 -7.15
N GLU A 122 4.20 -9.56 -7.22
CA GLU A 122 5.09 -9.95 -6.13
C GLU A 122 5.35 -8.75 -5.21
N LEU A 123 4.30 -8.30 -4.53
CA LEU A 123 4.46 -7.31 -3.47
C LEU A 123 5.11 -8.00 -2.26
N ARG A 124 6.09 -7.33 -1.64
CA ARG A 124 6.61 -7.81 -0.36
C ARG A 124 5.42 -8.06 0.55
N LYS A 125 5.24 -9.29 0.97
CA LYS A 125 4.51 -9.51 2.21
C LYS A 125 5.27 -8.71 3.26
N VAL A 126 4.58 -7.86 3.99
CA VAL A 126 5.17 -7.23 5.18
C VAL A 126 5.55 -8.40 6.08
N SER A 127 6.80 -8.85 5.97
CA SER A 127 7.38 -9.63 7.03
C SER A 127 7.54 -8.64 8.16
N VAL A 128 6.58 -8.61 9.05
CA VAL A 128 6.70 -7.89 10.30
C VAL A 128 7.90 -8.52 10.99
N GLN A 129 9.05 -7.87 10.88
CA GLN A 129 10.25 -8.28 11.62
C GLN A 129 10.00 -7.92 13.09
N ILE A 130 9.25 -8.80 13.73
CA ILE A 130 9.18 -8.76 15.19
C ILE A 130 10.51 -9.30 15.75
N SER A 131 10.95 -8.71 16.85
CA SER A 131 12.16 -9.18 17.53
C SER A 131 12.05 -10.69 17.83
N LYS A 132 13.18 -11.37 17.91
CA LYS A 132 13.20 -12.80 18.23
C LYS A 132 12.43 -13.10 19.52
N GLU A 133 12.51 -12.21 20.51
CA GLU A 133 11.75 -12.30 21.75
C GLU A 133 10.25 -12.29 21.54
N LYS A 134 9.73 -11.37 20.67
CA LYS A 134 8.32 -11.34 20.32
C LYS A 134 7.90 -12.56 19.51
N GLN A 135 8.78 -13.13 18.67
CA GLN A 135 8.52 -14.39 17.96
C GLN A 135 8.37 -15.57 18.91
N ASP A 136 9.30 -15.71 19.85
CA ASP A 136 9.25 -16.77 20.86
C ASP A 136 8.01 -16.62 21.77
N MET A 137 7.65 -15.40 22.11
CA MET A 137 6.46 -15.08 22.90
C MET A 137 5.17 -15.41 22.14
N LEU A 138 5.08 -15.04 20.85
CA LEU A 138 3.97 -15.40 19.97
C LEU A 138 3.77 -16.92 19.93
N LYS A 139 4.85 -17.68 19.74
CA LYS A 139 4.80 -19.14 19.71
C LYS A 139 4.27 -19.73 21.03
N ASN A 140 4.77 -19.27 22.15
CA ASN A 140 4.32 -19.72 23.47
C ASN A 140 2.84 -19.42 23.72
N LEU A 141 2.36 -18.25 23.31
CA LEU A 141 0.96 -17.83 23.46
C LEU A 141 0.04 -18.68 22.59
N LEU A 142 0.45 -18.99 21.35
CA LEU A 142 -0.26 -19.88 20.45
C LEU A 142 -0.36 -21.30 20.99
N GLU A 143 0.74 -21.86 21.50
CA GLU A 143 0.79 -23.20 22.10
C GLU A 143 -0.08 -23.27 23.37
N SER A 144 -0.27 -22.14 24.06
CA SER A 144 -1.15 -22.00 25.22
C SER A 144 -2.63 -21.80 24.87
N GLY A 145 -2.99 -21.76 23.59
CA GLY A 145 -4.37 -21.62 23.14
C GLY A 145 -4.97 -20.24 23.36
N ILE A 146 -4.14 -19.20 23.47
CA ILE A 146 -4.57 -17.81 23.62
C ILE A 146 -5.14 -17.33 22.26
N SER A 147 -6.23 -16.55 22.30
CA SER A 147 -6.86 -16.00 21.10
C SER A 147 -6.00 -14.95 20.41
N GLU A 148 -6.13 -14.82 19.09
CA GLU A 148 -5.38 -13.87 18.26
C GLU A 148 -5.50 -12.43 18.76
N ASP A 149 -6.68 -12.02 19.20
CA ASP A 149 -6.94 -10.69 19.77
C ASP A 149 -6.12 -10.44 21.06
N MET A 150 -6.08 -11.43 21.95
CA MET A 150 -5.30 -11.34 23.19
C MET A 150 -3.80 -11.38 22.93
N ILE A 151 -3.37 -12.12 21.92
CA ILE A 151 -1.97 -12.14 21.46
C ILE A 151 -1.58 -10.77 20.92
N ALA A 152 -2.45 -10.15 20.12
CA ALA A 152 -2.25 -8.82 19.56
C ALA A 152 -2.03 -7.77 20.68
N ASP A 153 -2.89 -7.78 21.69
CA ASP A 153 -2.79 -6.89 22.85
C ASP A 153 -1.49 -7.12 23.64
N GLN A 154 -1.10 -8.38 23.89
CA GLN A 154 0.10 -8.68 24.68
C GLN A 154 1.41 -8.36 23.97
N LEU A 155 1.42 -8.46 22.63
CA LEU A 155 2.59 -8.18 21.83
C LEU A 155 2.67 -6.74 21.34
N ASP A 156 1.64 -5.92 21.65
CA ASP A 156 1.48 -4.56 21.10
C ASP A 156 1.59 -4.57 19.58
N LEU A 157 0.74 -5.41 18.96
CA LEU A 157 0.62 -5.61 17.51
C LEU A 157 -0.86 -5.52 17.11
N ASP A 158 -1.13 -5.20 15.86
CA ASP A 158 -2.48 -5.33 15.34
C ASP A 158 -2.84 -6.81 15.03
N VAL A 159 -4.13 -7.13 15.11
CA VAL A 159 -4.64 -8.51 14.94
C VAL A 159 -4.29 -9.10 13.57
N GLU A 160 -4.32 -8.30 12.51
CA GLU A 160 -3.97 -8.73 11.15
C GLU A 160 -2.48 -9.10 11.04
N THR A 161 -1.62 -8.35 11.72
CA THR A 161 -0.20 -8.69 11.87
C THR A 161 -0.02 -10.04 12.57
N VAL A 162 -0.73 -10.27 13.66
CA VAL A 162 -0.69 -11.55 14.39
C VAL A 162 -1.14 -12.71 13.50
N LYS A 163 -2.25 -12.58 12.78
CA LYS A 163 -2.72 -13.60 11.81
C LYS A 163 -1.69 -13.90 10.73
N THR A 164 -1.03 -12.87 10.19
CA THR A 164 0.02 -13.03 9.18
C THR A 164 1.19 -13.82 9.73
N LEU A 165 1.65 -13.49 10.93
CA LEU A 165 2.74 -14.18 11.62
C LEU A 165 2.41 -15.65 11.90
N ILE A 166 1.19 -15.94 12.40
CA ILE A 166 0.69 -17.30 12.64
C ILE A 166 0.71 -18.11 11.33
N HIS A 167 0.23 -17.51 10.24
CA HIS A 167 0.21 -18.18 8.94
C HIS A 167 1.63 -18.49 8.42
N ASP A 168 2.58 -17.60 8.63
CA ASP A 168 3.98 -17.80 8.21
C ASP A 168 4.67 -18.84 9.07
N PHE A 169 4.39 -18.92 10.37
CA PHE A 169 4.87 -20.00 11.25
C PHE A 169 4.36 -21.38 10.84
N SER A 170 3.07 -21.47 10.47
CA SER A 170 2.47 -22.75 10.04
C SER A 170 3.00 -23.28 8.70
N LYS A 171 3.66 -22.44 7.90
CA LYS A 171 4.32 -22.86 6.64
C LYS A 171 5.80 -23.22 6.82
N SER A 172 6.39 -22.87 7.96
CA SER A 172 7.82 -23.12 8.25
C SER A 172 8.05 -24.32 9.15
N SER A 173 6.99 -24.99 9.59
CA SER A 173 6.98 -26.25 10.33
C SER A 173 6.60 -27.40 9.44
#